data_dbcde78cd0d0205217c6fbb317d50092
#
_entry.id   dbcde78cd0d0205217c6fbb317d50092
#
_cell.length_a   1.000
_cell.length_b   1.000
_cell.length_c   1.000
_cell.angle_alpha   90.00
_cell.angle_beta   90.00
_cell.angle_gamma   90.00
#
_symmetry.space_group_name_H-M   'P 1'
#
loop_
_entity.id
_entity.type
_entity.pdbx_description
1 polymer ?
#
loop_
_entity_poly.entity_id
_entity_poly.type
_entity_poly.pdbx_seq_one_letter_code
_entity_poly.pdbx_strand_id
1 'polypeptide(L)'
;MFFSDSPPPIGVGYTSKSVSKDIYYMYAVTFDNVSGETDAGIDIQKLITGEIPYGTEMQIRIFGSDGYDVYTYIEEAYDEEKDDFYPGWADGDDYLVTRNIKPGTPFWFKVPSGCSFSVSGQILSDASKSYTIAKNHYEMIANPYPVSLNPNKIAWTGLSFGDELQIRKPDGDGYEVLNYIEEAYDEEKDDFFNGWADGDDYLIKTDIFASNTGAWIKTKEPVTVEFSSPVK
;
A
#
# COMPACT_ATOMS: atom_id res chain seq x y z
N MET A 1 -4.29 3.58 44.97
CA MET A 1 -3.88 2.43 44.11
C MET A 1 -3.80 2.96 42.71
N PHE A 2 -2.62 3.35 42.26
CA PHE A 2 -2.43 3.87 40.88
C PHE A 2 -2.18 2.66 40.00
N PHE A 3 -3.12 2.34 39.10
CA PHE A 3 -2.85 1.44 37.97
C PHE A 3 -1.92 2.20 37.05
N SER A 4 -0.71 1.73 36.85
CA SER A 4 0.13 2.19 35.77
C SER A 4 -0.50 1.59 34.51
N ASP A 5 -1.19 2.40 33.73
CA ASP A 5 -1.55 2.06 32.36
C ASP A 5 -0.25 1.93 31.57
N SER A 6 0.32 0.75 31.57
CA SER A 6 1.35 0.41 30.60
C SER A 6 0.66 0.42 29.23
N PRO A 7 1.19 1.13 28.24
CA PRO A 7 0.64 1.06 26.90
C PRO A 7 0.61 -0.41 26.44
N PRO A 8 -0.40 -0.83 25.68
CA PRO A 8 -0.46 -2.19 25.18
C PRO A 8 0.83 -2.52 24.41
N PRO A 9 1.30 -3.77 24.46
CA PRO A 9 2.52 -4.16 23.78
C PRO A 9 2.37 -3.86 22.26
N ILE A 10 3.29 -3.06 21.75
CA ILE A 10 3.36 -2.67 20.35
C ILE A 10 3.74 -3.92 19.55
N GLY A 11 2.88 -4.38 18.67
CA GLY A 11 3.19 -5.44 17.73
C GLY A 11 4.22 -4.95 16.71
N VAL A 12 5.40 -5.59 16.66
CA VAL A 12 6.40 -5.36 15.62
C VAL A 12 6.30 -6.49 14.61
N GLY A 13 6.31 -6.16 13.33
CA GLY A 13 6.27 -7.12 12.24
C GLY A 13 7.32 -6.84 11.19
N TYR A 14 7.50 -7.80 10.29
CA TYR A 14 8.30 -7.60 9.08
C TYR A 14 7.69 -8.39 7.93
N THR A 15 7.97 -7.93 6.72
CA THR A 15 7.69 -8.65 5.48
C THR A 15 8.95 -8.68 4.64
N SER A 16 9.15 -9.78 3.90
CA SER A 16 10.26 -9.93 2.99
C SER A 16 9.76 -10.25 1.58
N LYS A 17 10.41 -9.71 0.57
CA LYS A 17 10.05 -9.92 -0.82
C LYS A 17 11.28 -10.06 -1.70
N SER A 18 11.21 -10.99 -2.67
CA SER A 18 12.15 -11.08 -3.77
C SER A 18 11.54 -10.45 -5.01
N VAL A 19 12.31 -9.67 -5.72
CA VAL A 19 11.91 -8.93 -6.93
C VAL A 19 12.84 -9.25 -8.08
N SER A 20 12.28 -9.40 -9.26
CA SER A 20 13.00 -9.65 -10.49
C SER A 20 13.40 -8.36 -11.17
N LYS A 21 14.50 -8.44 -11.93
CA LYS A 21 15.02 -7.33 -12.73
C LYS A 21 13.95 -6.74 -13.68
N ASP A 22 13.93 -5.42 -13.78
CA ASP A 22 13.19 -4.60 -14.76
C ASP A 22 11.67 -4.80 -14.72
N ILE A 23 11.11 -5.38 -13.65
CA ILE A 23 9.66 -5.51 -13.43
C ILE A 23 9.22 -4.44 -12.44
N TYR A 24 8.12 -3.73 -12.75
CA TYR A 24 7.45 -2.86 -11.79
C TYR A 24 6.52 -3.65 -10.89
N TYR A 25 6.81 -3.60 -9.61
CA TYR A 25 5.97 -4.15 -8.55
C TYR A 25 5.21 -3.03 -7.85
N MET A 26 3.93 -3.24 -7.58
CA MET A 26 3.14 -2.34 -6.74
C MET A 26 3.20 -2.83 -5.30
N TYR A 27 3.75 -2.02 -4.44
CA TYR A 27 3.85 -2.30 -3.01
C TYR A 27 3.04 -1.33 -2.18
N ALA A 28 2.84 -1.69 -0.92
CA ALA A 28 2.24 -0.84 0.08
C ALA A 28 3.01 -0.91 1.39
N VAL A 29 3.17 0.22 2.05
CA VAL A 29 3.67 0.27 3.41
C VAL A 29 2.57 -0.18 4.36
N THR A 30 2.84 -1.23 5.16
CA THR A 30 1.87 -1.80 6.12
C THR A 30 2.35 -1.68 7.57
N PHE A 31 3.48 -1.03 7.78
CA PHE A 31 4.07 -0.78 9.09
C PHE A 31 4.29 0.70 9.31
N ASP A 32 4.28 1.09 10.57
CA ASP A 32 4.64 2.42 11.04
C ASP A 32 6.03 2.39 11.69
N ASN A 33 6.60 3.56 11.97
CA ASN A 33 7.85 3.60 12.71
C ASN A 33 7.65 3.11 14.16
N VAL A 34 8.75 2.72 14.80
CA VAL A 34 8.73 2.20 16.19
C VAL A 34 8.84 3.31 17.24
N SER A 35 8.62 4.57 16.88
CA SER A 35 8.75 5.72 17.82
C SER A 35 7.62 5.82 18.85
N GLY A 36 6.53 5.08 18.65
CA GLY A 36 5.34 5.15 19.49
C GLY A 36 4.33 6.24 19.07
N GLU A 37 4.65 7.03 18.06
CA GLU A 37 3.71 7.95 17.44
C GLU A 37 2.92 7.22 16.35
N THR A 38 1.61 7.25 16.43
CA THR A 38 0.72 6.60 15.46
C THR A 38 0.71 7.35 14.14
N ASP A 39 0.75 6.62 13.02
CA ASP A 39 0.73 7.16 11.64
C ASP A 39 1.85 8.17 11.35
N ALA A 40 2.98 8.05 12.04
CA ALA A 40 4.14 8.92 11.81
C ALA A 40 4.87 8.57 10.50
N GLY A 41 4.76 7.32 10.07
CA GLY A 41 5.43 6.79 8.89
C GLY A 41 6.88 6.41 9.13
N ILE A 42 7.47 5.71 8.18
CA ILE A 42 8.86 5.30 8.18
C ILE A 42 9.65 6.22 7.26
N ASP A 43 10.78 6.72 7.72
CA ASP A 43 11.75 7.47 6.91
C ASP A 43 12.11 6.65 5.65
N ILE A 44 11.99 7.25 4.46
CA ILE A 44 12.25 6.59 3.17
C ILE A 44 13.62 5.93 3.13
N GLN A 45 14.64 6.53 3.80
CA GLN A 45 15.99 5.99 3.89
C GLN A 45 16.08 4.70 4.72
N LYS A 46 15.05 4.40 5.53
CA LYS A 46 14.97 3.23 6.42
C LYS A 46 13.81 2.29 6.05
N LEU A 47 12.97 2.69 5.09
CA LEU A 47 11.76 1.95 4.71
C LEU A 47 12.08 0.54 4.22
N ILE A 48 13.11 0.42 3.41
CA ILE A 48 13.53 -0.84 2.80
C ILE A 48 14.90 -1.23 3.36
N THR A 49 15.00 -2.44 3.90
CA THR A 49 16.25 -3.01 4.43
C THR A 49 16.71 -4.18 3.56
N GLY A 50 18.02 -4.27 3.31
CA GLY A 50 18.65 -5.27 2.43
C GLY A 50 19.64 -4.60 1.49
N GLU A 51 20.21 -5.40 0.59
CA GLU A 51 21.11 -4.89 -0.45
C GLU A 51 20.27 -4.39 -1.63
N ILE A 52 19.95 -3.09 -1.62
CA ILE A 52 19.20 -2.45 -2.71
C ILE A 52 20.20 -2.09 -3.81
N PRO A 53 20.00 -2.56 -5.05
CA PRO A 53 20.88 -2.18 -6.17
C PRO A 53 20.78 -0.68 -6.49
N TYR A 54 21.89 -0.01 -6.75
CA TYR A 54 21.87 1.35 -7.27
C TYR A 54 21.13 1.42 -8.61
N GLY A 55 20.36 2.48 -8.80
CA GLY A 55 19.42 2.62 -9.92
C GLY A 55 18.05 1.98 -9.66
N THR A 56 17.80 1.51 -8.43
CA THR A 56 16.42 1.11 -8.03
C THR A 56 15.52 2.33 -7.99
N GLU A 57 14.34 2.20 -8.58
CA GLU A 57 13.35 3.28 -8.69
C GLU A 57 12.17 3.02 -7.77
N MET A 58 11.71 4.07 -7.08
CA MET A 58 10.48 4.11 -6.30
C MET A 58 9.63 5.28 -6.79
N GLN A 59 8.38 5.00 -7.18
CA GLN A 59 7.41 6.02 -7.60
C GLN A 59 6.23 6.01 -6.63
N ILE A 60 6.07 7.07 -5.86
CA ILE A 60 4.98 7.23 -4.90
C ILE A 60 3.91 8.10 -5.54
N ARG A 61 2.67 7.58 -5.60
CA ARG A 61 1.53 8.33 -6.12
C ARG A 61 1.25 9.56 -5.27
N ILE A 62 1.10 10.70 -5.91
CA ILE A 62 0.58 11.92 -5.25
C ILE A 62 -0.93 11.79 -5.22
N PHE A 63 -1.48 11.49 -4.03
CA PHE A 63 -2.91 11.23 -3.85
C PHE A 63 -3.76 12.41 -4.34
N GLY A 64 -4.79 12.11 -5.14
CA GLY A 64 -5.66 13.12 -5.74
C GLY A 64 -5.08 13.82 -6.98
N SER A 65 -3.95 13.35 -7.51
CA SER A 65 -3.34 13.90 -8.74
C SER A 65 -2.93 12.77 -9.71
N ASP A 66 -2.56 13.11 -10.94
CA ASP A 66 -2.03 12.14 -11.91
C ASP A 66 -0.50 11.98 -11.82
N GLY A 67 0.14 12.66 -10.88
CA GLY A 67 1.58 12.69 -10.71
C GLY A 67 2.14 11.62 -9.77
N TYR A 68 3.46 11.50 -9.83
CA TYR A 68 4.27 10.68 -8.93
C TYR A 68 5.45 11.49 -8.43
N ASP A 69 5.80 11.29 -7.15
CA ASP A 69 7.12 11.61 -6.66
C ASP A 69 8.03 10.42 -7.01
N VAL A 70 9.08 10.66 -7.76
CA VAL A 70 10.01 9.63 -8.24
C VAL A 70 11.34 9.77 -7.53
N TYR A 71 11.80 8.67 -6.95
CA TYR A 71 13.07 8.58 -6.23
C TYR A 71 13.91 7.46 -6.79
N THR A 72 15.23 7.69 -6.83
CA THR A 72 16.20 6.68 -7.27
C THR A 72 17.16 6.39 -6.13
N TYR A 73 17.46 5.12 -5.88
CA TYR A 73 18.51 4.73 -4.93
C TYR A 73 19.86 4.83 -5.61
N ILE A 74 20.70 5.77 -5.17
CA ILE A 74 22.00 6.07 -5.78
C ILE A 74 23.14 5.95 -4.76
N GLU A 75 24.38 5.83 -5.26
CA GLU A 75 25.58 5.67 -4.44
C GLU A 75 25.99 6.98 -3.75
N GLU A 76 25.82 8.10 -4.43
CA GLU A 76 26.27 9.42 -4.01
C GLU A 76 25.12 10.44 -4.04
N ALA A 77 24.17 10.32 -3.10
CA ALA A 77 23.13 11.34 -2.89
C ALA A 77 23.66 12.43 -1.96
N TYR A 78 23.46 13.69 -2.31
CA TYR A 78 23.94 14.83 -1.53
C TYR A 78 23.03 15.12 -0.34
N ASP A 79 23.61 15.09 0.87
CA ASP A 79 22.95 15.46 2.12
C ASP A 79 23.27 16.94 2.44
N GLU A 80 22.30 17.83 2.22
CA GLU A 80 22.48 19.27 2.47
C GLU A 80 22.74 19.61 3.94
N GLU A 81 22.23 18.80 4.89
CA GLU A 81 22.44 19.06 6.33
C GLU A 81 23.88 18.75 6.75
N LYS A 82 24.51 17.77 6.12
CA LYS A 82 25.87 17.32 6.45
C LYS A 82 26.94 17.84 5.50
N ASP A 83 26.53 18.45 4.38
CA ASP A 83 27.42 18.91 3.30
C ASP A 83 28.33 17.78 2.78
N ASP A 84 27.74 16.57 2.56
CA ASP A 84 28.47 15.36 2.18
C ASP A 84 27.58 14.40 1.37
N PHE A 85 28.17 13.36 0.78
CA PHE A 85 27.48 12.39 -0.07
C PHE A 85 27.31 11.05 0.63
N TYR A 86 26.12 10.44 0.48
CA TYR A 86 25.78 9.15 1.09
C TYR A 86 24.96 8.29 0.12
N PRO A 87 25.08 6.96 0.21
CA PRO A 87 24.14 6.08 -0.48
C PRO A 87 22.73 6.26 0.05
N GLY A 88 21.75 6.42 -0.85
CA GLY A 88 20.36 6.59 -0.39
C GLY A 88 19.38 6.90 -1.50
N TRP A 89 18.14 7.10 -1.09
CA TRP A 89 17.07 7.55 -1.96
C TRP A 89 17.24 9.05 -2.24
N ALA A 90 17.37 9.37 -3.51
CA ALA A 90 17.54 10.73 -3.99
C ALA A 90 16.39 11.15 -4.91
N ASP A 91 16.15 12.45 -5.01
CA ASP A 91 15.26 13.06 -5.98
C ASP A 91 15.92 13.19 -7.37
N GLY A 92 15.24 13.88 -8.30
CA GLY A 92 15.74 14.08 -9.67
C GLY A 92 16.97 14.97 -9.81
N ASP A 93 17.35 15.67 -8.75
CA ASP A 93 18.54 16.54 -8.68
C ASP A 93 19.66 15.92 -7.81
N ASP A 94 19.56 14.61 -7.51
CA ASP A 94 20.48 13.80 -6.71
C ASP A 94 20.61 14.23 -5.23
N TYR A 95 19.64 14.97 -4.70
CA TYR A 95 19.56 15.30 -3.28
C TYR A 95 18.95 14.17 -2.46
N LEU A 96 19.56 13.89 -1.30
CA LEU A 96 19.06 12.90 -0.36
C LEU A 96 17.66 13.29 0.17
N VAL A 97 16.68 12.45 -0.04
CA VAL A 97 15.29 12.74 0.32
C VAL A 97 15.05 12.52 1.80
N THR A 98 14.44 13.51 2.45
CA THR A 98 13.93 13.42 3.82
C THR A 98 12.39 13.37 3.78
N ARG A 99 11.81 12.17 3.91
CA ARG A 99 10.37 11.96 3.85
C ARG A 99 9.95 10.74 4.64
N ASN A 100 8.88 10.86 5.42
CA ASN A 100 8.24 9.71 6.05
C ASN A 100 7.13 9.15 5.15
N ILE A 101 7.16 7.84 4.92
CA ILE A 101 6.17 7.10 4.15
C ILE A 101 5.21 6.43 5.12
N LYS A 102 3.95 6.83 5.06
CA LYS A 102 2.90 6.38 6.00
C LYS A 102 2.35 5.00 5.65
N PRO A 103 1.85 4.22 6.64
CA PRO A 103 1.10 3.00 6.36
C PRO A 103 -0.07 3.27 5.41
N GLY A 104 -0.28 2.35 4.47
CA GLY A 104 -1.28 2.49 3.42
C GLY A 104 -0.85 3.36 2.24
N THR A 105 0.40 3.81 2.18
CA THR A 105 0.94 4.48 1.00
C THR A 105 1.36 3.45 -0.03
N PRO A 106 0.72 3.42 -1.21
CA PRO A 106 1.14 2.57 -2.33
C PRO A 106 2.28 3.23 -3.11
N PHE A 107 3.17 2.40 -3.65
CA PHE A 107 4.24 2.85 -4.52
C PHE A 107 4.63 1.78 -5.55
N TRP A 108 5.14 2.23 -6.68
CA TRP A 108 5.82 1.37 -7.63
C TRP A 108 7.27 1.21 -7.24
N PHE A 109 7.79 0.01 -7.46
CA PHE A 109 9.17 -0.36 -7.16
C PHE A 109 9.76 -1.17 -8.30
N LYS A 110 10.91 -0.75 -8.83
CA LYS A 110 11.60 -1.40 -9.93
C LYS A 110 13.09 -1.47 -9.63
N VAL A 111 13.68 -2.63 -9.86
CA VAL A 111 15.11 -2.86 -9.62
C VAL A 111 15.86 -3.15 -10.93
N PRO A 112 17.08 -2.63 -11.10
CA PRO A 112 17.91 -2.90 -12.28
C PRO A 112 18.57 -4.29 -12.26
N SER A 113 18.57 -4.95 -11.11
CA SER A 113 18.99 -6.35 -10.93
C SER A 113 18.12 -6.99 -9.84
N GLY A 114 17.87 -8.30 -9.93
CA GLY A 114 17.07 -9.00 -8.93
C GLY A 114 17.66 -8.88 -7.53
N CYS A 115 16.82 -8.61 -6.55
CA CYS A 115 17.21 -8.54 -5.14
C CYS A 115 16.12 -9.06 -4.22
N SER A 116 16.46 -9.20 -2.93
CA SER A 116 15.50 -9.43 -1.85
C SER A 116 15.64 -8.32 -0.83
N PHE A 117 14.50 -7.84 -0.36
CA PHE A 117 14.43 -6.79 0.64
C PHE A 117 13.38 -7.09 1.71
N SER A 118 13.45 -6.36 2.81
CA SER A 118 12.47 -6.46 3.89
C SER A 118 11.99 -5.07 4.28
N VAL A 119 10.73 -5.01 4.68
CA VAL A 119 10.12 -3.85 5.34
C VAL A 119 9.71 -4.28 6.73
N SER A 120 10.04 -3.52 7.74
CA SER A 120 9.73 -3.83 9.13
C SER A 120 9.31 -2.58 9.89
N GLY A 121 8.52 -2.77 10.94
CA GLY A 121 8.07 -1.67 11.78
C GLY A 121 6.98 -2.11 12.75
N GLN A 122 6.32 -1.12 13.32
CA GLN A 122 5.20 -1.32 14.21
C GLN A 122 3.91 -1.55 13.41
N ILE A 123 3.07 -2.48 13.85
CA ILE A 123 1.72 -2.65 13.29
C ILE A 123 0.88 -1.45 13.70
N LEU A 124 0.19 -0.85 12.72
CA LEU A 124 -0.70 0.28 12.97
C LEU A 124 -1.77 -0.09 14.00
N SER A 125 -1.83 0.66 15.10
CA SER A 125 -2.75 0.43 16.22
C SER A 125 -4.08 1.14 16.05
N ASP A 126 -4.22 2.01 15.06
CA ASP A 126 -5.45 2.72 14.80
C ASP A 126 -6.60 1.76 14.49
N ALA A 127 -7.78 2.08 15.00
CA ALA A 127 -8.98 1.27 14.81
C ALA A 127 -9.38 1.18 13.33
N SER A 128 -9.15 2.24 12.56
CA SER A 128 -9.38 2.26 11.11
C SER A 128 -8.50 3.30 10.41
N LYS A 129 -8.33 3.13 9.09
CA LYS A 129 -7.73 4.11 8.20
C LYS A 129 -8.61 4.29 6.97
N SER A 130 -8.92 5.53 6.62
CA SER A 130 -9.83 5.85 5.52
C SER A 130 -9.18 6.74 4.45
N TYR A 131 -9.67 6.58 3.22
CA TYR A 131 -9.30 7.37 2.05
C TYR A 131 -10.56 7.81 1.32
N THR A 132 -10.59 9.04 0.81
CA THR A 132 -11.67 9.54 -0.04
C THR A 132 -11.18 9.69 -1.46
N ILE A 133 -11.72 8.89 -2.37
CA ILE A 133 -11.39 8.85 -3.79
C ILE A 133 -12.30 9.83 -4.51
N ALA A 134 -11.74 10.66 -5.38
CA ALA A 134 -12.48 11.60 -6.17
C ALA A 134 -13.22 10.91 -7.33
N LYS A 135 -14.34 11.51 -7.75
CA LYS A 135 -15.13 11.07 -8.90
C LYS A 135 -14.33 11.00 -10.19
N ASN A 136 -14.57 9.96 -10.99
CA ASN A 136 -13.98 9.73 -12.31
C ASN A 136 -12.45 9.78 -12.34
N HIS A 137 -11.82 9.43 -11.25
CA HIS A 137 -10.37 9.43 -11.10
C HIS A 137 -9.85 8.02 -10.83
N TYR A 138 -8.69 7.67 -11.41
CA TYR A 138 -7.94 6.49 -11.01
C TYR A 138 -7.05 6.86 -9.85
N GLU A 139 -7.25 6.23 -8.70
CA GLU A 139 -6.42 6.43 -7.53
C GLU A 139 -5.75 5.13 -7.11
N MET A 140 -4.54 5.26 -6.58
CA MET A 140 -3.87 4.14 -5.94
C MET A 140 -4.25 4.08 -4.47
N ILE A 141 -4.79 2.95 -4.05
CA ILE A 141 -5.06 2.65 -2.64
C ILE A 141 -4.25 1.44 -2.19
N ALA A 142 -4.06 1.29 -0.91
CA ALA A 142 -3.37 0.14 -0.37
C ALA A 142 -3.97 -0.30 0.96
N ASN A 143 -3.86 -1.60 1.22
CA ASN A 143 -4.17 -2.17 2.52
C ASN A 143 -3.11 -1.71 3.54
N PRO A 144 -3.46 -0.94 4.58
CA PRO A 144 -2.51 -0.42 5.56
C PRO A 144 -2.10 -1.45 6.62
N TYR A 145 -2.67 -2.66 6.60
CA TYR A 145 -2.46 -3.70 7.59
C TYR A 145 -1.73 -4.92 7.02
N PRO A 146 -0.93 -5.64 7.82
CA PRO A 146 -0.14 -6.79 7.38
C PRO A 146 -0.97 -8.09 7.30
N VAL A 147 -2.22 -7.99 6.87
CA VAL A 147 -3.14 -9.11 6.63
C VAL A 147 -3.83 -8.95 5.29
N SER A 148 -4.15 -10.05 4.63
CA SER A 148 -4.97 -10.00 3.41
C SER A 148 -6.43 -9.71 3.76
N LEU A 149 -7.13 -8.99 2.87
CA LEU A 149 -8.52 -8.58 3.06
C LEU A 149 -9.38 -9.03 1.89
N ASN A 150 -10.64 -9.33 2.20
CA ASN A 150 -11.67 -9.51 1.18
C ASN A 150 -12.24 -8.13 0.82
N PRO A 151 -12.25 -7.72 -0.46
CA PRO A 151 -12.81 -6.43 -0.87
C PRO A 151 -14.27 -6.21 -0.43
N ASN A 152 -15.07 -7.29 -0.35
CA ASN A 152 -16.46 -7.22 0.11
C ASN A 152 -16.62 -7.11 1.64
N LYS A 153 -15.52 -7.24 2.40
CA LYS A 153 -15.50 -7.03 3.86
C LYS A 153 -14.88 -5.68 4.27
N ILE A 154 -14.34 -4.93 3.32
CA ILE A 154 -13.87 -3.55 3.53
C ILE A 154 -15.10 -2.64 3.55
N ALA A 155 -15.09 -1.64 4.41
CA ALA A 155 -16.19 -0.67 4.47
C ALA A 155 -16.05 0.36 3.34
N TRP A 156 -17.02 0.35 2.43
CA TRP A 156 -17.10 1.29 1.32
C TRP A 156 -18.34 2.16 1.46
N THR A 157 -18.21 3.46 1.21
CA THR A 157 -19.34 4.39 1.19
C THR A 157 -19.33 5.16 -0.12
N GLY A 158 -20.45 5.13 -0.84
CA GLY A 158 -20.61 5.84 -2.11
C GLY A 158 -20.30 5.02 -3.35
N LEU A 159 -20.04 3.69 -3.25
CA LEU A 159 -19.85 2.84 -4.43
C LEU A 159 -21.06 2.89 -5.36
N SER A 160 -20.76 2.89 -6.64
CA SER A 160 -21.74 2.84 -7.74
C SER A 160 -21.49 1.61 -8.61
N PHE A 161 -22.56 1.02 -9.16
CA PHE A 161 -22.41 -0.12 -10.06
C PHE A 161 -21.52 0.23 -11.27
N GLY A 162 -20.52 -0.62 -11.49
CA GLY A 162 -19.49 -0.46 -12.50
C GLY A 162 -18.31 0.40 -12.04
N ASP A 163 -18.15 0.66 -10.73
CA ASP A 163 -16.87 1.04 -10.15
C ASP A 163 -15.90 -0.14 -10.30
N GLU A 164 -14.62 0.15 -10.50
CA GLU A 164 -13.59 -0.84 -10.85
C GLU A 164 -12.47 -0.84 -9.83
N LEU A 165 -12.06 -2.03 -9.38
CA LEU A 165 -10.93 -2.25 -8.49
C LEU A 165 -9.94 -3.21 -9.17
N GLN A 166 -8.70 -2.76 -9.41
CA GLN A 166 -7.63 -3.53 -10.03
C GLN A 166 -6.55 -3.83 -8.99
N ILE A 167 -6.57 -5.02 -8.43
CA ILE A 167 -5.58 -5.47 -7.43
C ILE A 167 -4.35 -6.03 -8.16
N ARG A 168 -3.17 -5.52 -7.85
CA ARG A 168 -1.92 -5.99 -8.45
C ARG A 168 -1.63 -7.43 -8.01
N LYS A 169 -1.36 -8.33 -8.96
CA LYS A 169 -0.97 -9.70 -8.64
C LYS A 169 0.41 -9.74 -7.98
N PRO A 170 0.60 -10.60 -6.96
CA PRO A 170 1.86 -10.63 -6.19
C PRO A 170 3.11 -10.99 -6.98
N ASP A 171 2.95 -11.71 -8.09
CA ASP A 171 4.04 -12.08 -9.02
C ASP A 171 4.49 -10.96 -9.93
N GLY A 172 3.77 -9.83 -9.91
CA GLY A 172 4.07 -8.67 -10.76
C GLY A 172 3.51 -8.78 -12.18
N ASP A 173 2.74 -9.81 -12.50
CA ASP A 173 2.15 -10.00 -13.83
C ASP A 173 0.63 -9.76 -13.82
N GLY A 174 0.24 -8.56 -14.23
CA GLY A 174 -1.16 -8.16 -14.42
C GLY A 174 -1.91 -7.79 -13.13
N TYR A 175 -3.22 -7.78 -13.26
CA TYR A 175 -4.16 -7.37 -12.22
C TYR A 175 -5.29 -8.41 -12.10
N GLU A 176 -5.80 -8.55 -10.89
CA GLU A 176 -7.13 -9.06 -10.64
C GLU A 176 -8.10 -7.89 -10.78
N VAL A 177 -8.97 -7.94 -11.79
CA VAL A 177 -9.91 -6.86 -12.08
C VAL A 177 -11.27 -7.22 -11.56
N LEU A 178 -11.80 -6.40 -10.65
CA LEU A 178 -13.11 -6.57 -10.04
C LEU A 178 -14.01 -5.42 -10.43
N ASN A 179 -15.29 -5.71 -10.61
CA ASN A 179 -16.33 -4.72 -10.80
C ASN A 179 -17.30 -4.75 -9.63
N TYR A 180 -17.74 -3.59 -9.17
CA TYR A 180 -18.85 -3.50 -8.23
C TYR A 180 -20.16 -3.61 -9.00
N ILE A 181 -20.91 -4.69 -8.76
CA ILE A 181 -22.15 -4.99 -9.50
C ILE A 181 -23.32 -5.22 -8.56
N GLU A 182 -24.56 -5.10 -9.10
CA GLU A 182 -25.80 -5.25 -8.35
C GLU A 182 -26.15 -6.72 -8.10
N GLU A 183 -25.84 -7.60 -9.05
CA GLU A 183 -26.23 -9.00 -9.03
C GLU A 183 -25.00 -9.92 -9.15
N ALA A 184 -24.08 -9.84 -8.16
CA ALA A 184 -22.97 -10.78 -8.06
C ALA A 184 -23.45 -12.12 -7.47
N TYR A 185 -23.17 -13.22 -8.17
CA TYR A 185 -23.63 -14.54 -7.76
C TYR A 185 -22.79 -15.11 -6.61
N ASP A 186 -23.46 -15.48 -5.55
CA ASP A 186 -22.89 -16.18 -4.39
C ASP A 186 -23.16 -17.68 -4.48
N GLU A 187 -22.19 -18.47 -4.94
CA GLU A 187 -22.32 -19.92 -5.12
C GLU A 187 -22.65 -20.66 -3.80
N GLU A 188 -22.19 -20.15 -2.65
CA GLU A 188 -22.44 -20.81 -1.35
C GLU A 188 -23.89 -20.64 -0.89
N LYS A 189 -24.53 -19.55 -1.28
CA LYS A 189 -25.90 -19.22 -0.90
C LYS A 189 -26.91 -19.50 -2.00
N ASP A 190 -26.41 -19.74 -3.22
CA ASP A 190 -27.24 -19.88 -4.44
C ASP A 190 -28.18 -18.65 -4.64
N ASP A 191 -27.60 -17.44 -4.47
CA ASP A 191 -28.34 -16.17 -4.48
C ASP A 191 -27.46 -15.03 -5.00
N PHE A 192 -28.06 -13.86 -5.28
CA PHE A 192 -27.39 -12.69 -5.83
C PHE A 192 -27.28 -11.56 -4.81
N PHE A 193 -26.13 -10.89 -4.79
CA PHE A 193 -25.83 -9.80 -3.84
C PHE A 193 -25.10 -8.66 -4.53
N ASN A 194 -25.27 -7.46 -4.01
CA ASN A 194 -24.44 -6.33 -4.42
C ASN A 194 -23.02 -6.52 -3.89
N GLY A 195 -22.03 -6.37 -4.75
CA GLY A 195 -20.64 -6.52 -4.30
C GLY A 195 -19.60 -6.47 -5.39
N TRP A 196 -18.35 -6.60 -4.96
CA TRP A 196 -17.21 -6.80 -5.84
C TRP A 196 -17.24 -8.22 -6.40
N ALA A 197 -17.25 -8.32 -7.70
CA ALA A 197 -17.30 -9.57 -8.45
C ALA A 197 -16.14 -9.65 -9.44
N ASP A 198 -15.80 -10.87 -9.85
CA ASP A 198 -14.84 -11.15 -10.90
C ASP A 198 -15.44 -10.91 -12.32
N GLY A 199 -14.67 -11.27 -13.36
CA GLY A 199 -15.10 -11.09 -14.74
C GLY A 199 -16.24 -11.99 -15.19
N ASP A 200 -16.61 -12.99 -14.41
CA ASP A 200 -17.72 -13.93 -14.63
C ASP A 200 -18.92 -13.65 -13.70
N ASP A 201 -18.93 -12.47 -13.06
CA ASP A 201 -19.96 -11.97 -12.14
C ASP A 201 -20.10 -12.78 -10.84
N TYR A 202 -19.07 -13.55 -10.45
CA TYR A 202 -19.06 -14.24 -9.16
C TYR A 202 -18.60 -13.33 -8.04
N LEU A 203 -19.37 -13.32 -6.94
CA LEU A 203 -19.04 -12.54 -5.75
C LEU A 203 -17.69 -12.97 -5.13
N ILE A 204 -16.78 -12.03 -4.91
CA ILE A 204 -15.48 -12.32 -4.30
C ILE A 204 -15.65 -12.75 -2.83
N LYS A 205 -15.24 -13.97 -2.53
CA LYS A 205 -15.32 -14.60 -1.20
C LYS A 205 -14.00 -14.68 -0.45
N THR A 206 -12.89 -14.55 -1.17
CA THR A 206 -11.54 -14.77 -0.65
C THR A 206 -10.84 -13.45 -0.32
N ASP A 207 -9.82 -13.52 0.53
CA ASP A 207 -9.02 -12.36 0.95
C ASP A 207 -7.91 -12.10 -0.09
N ILE A 208 -8.33 -11.62 -1.28
CA ILE A 208 -7.45 -11.41 -2.44
C ILE A 208 -6.67 -10.09 -2.39
N PHE A 209 -7.11 -9.10 -1.59
CA PHE A 209 -6.37 -7.87 -1.39
C PHE A 209 -5.24 -8.13 -0.39
N ALA A 210 -4.14 -8.64 -0.91
CA ALA A 210 -3.00 -9.08 -0.11
C ALA A 210 -2.39 -7.93 0.72
N SER A 211 -1.77 -8.28 1.84
CA SER A 211 -0.91 -7.36 2.58
C SER A 211 0.24 -6.88 1.70
N ASN A 212 0.72 -5.66 1.93
CA ASN A 212 1.82 -5.02 1.18
C ASN A 212 1.56 -4.87 -0.33
N THR A 213 0.30 -4.95 -0.75
CA THR A 213 -0.08 -4.80 -2.15
C THR A 213 -0.97 -3.58 -2.31
N GLY A 214 -0.75 -2.82 -3.37
CA GLY A 214 -1.61 -1.74 -3.79
C GLY A 214 -2.64 -2.21 -4.82
N ALA A 215 -3.62 -1.35 -5.03
CA ALA A 215 -4.65 -1.51 -6.05
C ALA A 215 -4.94 -0.17 -6.72
N TRP A 216 -5.37 -0.21 -7.98
CA TRP A 216 -6.04 0.91 -8.61
C TRP A 216 -7.53 0.84 -8.35
N ILE A 217 -8.12 1.95 -8.03
CA ILE A 217 -9.58 2.09 -7.96
C ILE A 217 -10.03 3.22 -8.90
N LYS A 218 -11.11 2.97 -9.64
CA LYS A 218 -11.80 3.97 -10.43
C LYS A 218 -13.25 4.01 -10.01
N THR A 219 -13.72 5.20 -9.63
CA THR A 219 -15.08 5.38 -9.13
C THR A 219 -15.85 6.37 -9.99
N LYS A 220 -17.15 6.12 -10.17
CA LYS A 220 -18.06 6.99 -10.94
C LYS A 220 -18.51 8.19 -10.13
N GLU A 221 -18.59 8.05 -8.81
CA GLU A 221 -18.92 9.09 -7.84
C GLU A 221 -17.85 9.11 -6.74
N PRO A 222 -17.78 10.14 -5.87
CA PRO A 222 -16.83 10.12 -4.76
C PRO A 222 -17.08 8.94 -3.82
N VAL A 223 -16.02 8.20 -3.50
CA VAL A 223 -16.09 7.01 -2.64
C VAL A 223 -15.16 7.18 -1.45
N THR A 224 -15.62 6.80 -0.27
CA THR A 224 -14.77 6.62 0.90
C THR A 224 -14.57 5.13 1.15
N VAL A 225 -13.31 4.71 1.25
CA VAL A 225 -12.93 3.37 1.70
C VAL A 225 -12.36 3.45 3.11
N GLU A 226 -12.80 2.58 3.99
CA GLU A 226 -12.31 2.47 5.37
C GLU A 226 -11.80 1.06 5.64
N PHE A 227 -10.52 0.95 5.93
CA PHE A 227 -9.85 -0.26 6.35
C PHE A 227 -9.88 -0.35 7.87
N SER A 228 -10.49 -1.39 8.42
CA SER A 228 -10.50 -1.64 9.86
C SER A 228 -9.28 -2.42 10.31
N SER A 229 -8.74 -2.05 11.48
CA SER A 229 -7.61 -2.77 12.07
C SER A 229 -7.98 -4.22 12.39
N PRO A 230 -7.15 -5.20 12.02
CA PRO A 230 -7.33 -6.59 12.40
C PRO A 230 -6.98 -6.85 13.87
N VAL A 231 -6.28 -5.90 14.50
CA VAL A 231 -5.89 -5.97 15.93
C VAL A 231 -6.95 -5.25 16.75
N LYS A 232 -7.56 -5.98 17.67
CA LYS A 232 -8.53 -5.44 18.64
C LYS A 232 -7.89 -5.32 20.00
#